data_7b5225167b97dde50f5f85e6d4d3c4c0
#
_entry.id   7b5225167b97dde50f5f85e6d4d3c4c0
#
_cell.length_a   1.000
_cell.length_b   1.000
_cell.length_c   1.000
_cell.angle_alpha   90.00
_cell.angle_beta   90.00
_cell.angle_gamma   90.00
#
_symmetry.space_group_name_H-M   'P 1'
#
loop_
_entity.id
_entity.type
_entity.pdbx_description
1 polymer ?
#
loop_
_entity_poly.entity_id
_entity_poly.type
_entity_poly.pdbx_seq_one_letter_code
_entity_poly.pdbx_strand_id
1 'polypeptide(L)'
;LLGNDFVPTSLSIKDVSVLNLYNWNDKEISKLAPTLWIDYYNVIAQCDGLLERMNSVKTETTNEEKEKLAITSEAKTLKALCYLQLLKIFAPAYDVNPDAPGVILKSQLGIESKQRSSIRECVVKIKEWLTDAAQVNNTSSRNGWCSQDAVQYLLADLALYSGDYQGAIDAGAKILAKSNDAYFTVEGINSLWATNSYSGRIFAFNITSTYYASIQYSVQEGDYFMINPQLSFCSSDVRKDSFVYPFLMNGSVRELLGKYNRCNKLNQPTAYINIMRYAGAYYIVSEAYCRRGDTEAARTLINHYWHCIGVAEAPSGISNKALLDLIMVDKQREFIGEGVNFFDLKRTHSVDLKRQSQWGNGIVCSVSSDDYRWTFPIPVSEYRFNKVEQNPGWSSN
;
A
#
# COMPACT_ATOMS: atom_id res chain seq x y z
N LEU A 1 4.77 -3.38 10.56
CA LEU A 1 5.44 -3.20 11.87
C LEU A 1 5.93 -1.78 12.08
N LEU A 2 6.47 -1.10 11.05
CA LEU A 2 6.97 0.28 11.17
C LEU A 2 5.87 1.32 11.41
N GLY A 3 4.63 1.06 10.98
CA GLY A 3 3.46 1.85 11.38
C GLY A 3 3.02 1.55 12.82
N ASN A 4 1.83 1.98 13.20
CA ASN A 4 1.23 1.76 14.53
C ASN A 4 0.09 0.73 14.51
N ASP A 5 0.06 -0.16 13.52
CA ASP A 5 -0.98 -1.19 13.37
C ASP A 5 -0.89 -2.28 14.44
N PHE A 6 0.31 -2.55 14.92
CA PHE A 6 0.61 -3.67 15.81
C PHE A 6 1.38 -3.23 17.04
N VAL A 7 1.18 -4.01 18.11
CA VAL A 7 1.98 -3.93 19.34
C VAL A 7 2.59 -5.29 19.66
N PRO A 8 3.78 -5.33 20.29
CA PRO A 8 4.46 -6.59 20.59
C PRO A 8 3.74 -7.36 21.70
N THR A 9 3.95 -8.67 21.72
CA THR A 9 3.59 -9.55 22.82
C THR A 9 4.85 -10.04 23.56
N SER A 10 4.68 -10.75 24.66
CA SER A 10 5.82 -11.35 25.38
C SER A 10 6.63 -12.35 24.54
N LEU A 11 6.07 -12.84 23.44
CA LEU A 11 6.75 -13.76 22.53
C LEU A 11 7.56 -13.07 21.45
N SER A 12 7.44 -11.75 21.29
CA SER A 12 8.23 -10.99 20.31
C SER A 12 9.75 -11.13 20.48
N ILE A 13 10.21 -11.50 21.68
CA ILE A 13 11.62 -11.75 21.95
C ILE A 13 12.17 -12.97 21.18
N LYS A 14 11.31 -13.85 20.67
CA LYS A 14 11.73 -15.01 19.90
C LYS A 14 12.32 -14.62 18.55
N ASP A 15 11.94 -13.47 18.00
CA ASP A 15 12.53 -12.89 16.80
C ASP A 15 13.03 -11.47 17.08
N VAL A 16 14.29 -11.42 17.51
CA VAL A 16 14.97 -10.17 17.90
C VAL A 16 15.08 -9.19 16.73
N SER A 17 15.27 -9.68 15.50
CA SER A 17 15.33 -8.80 14.32
C SER A 17 14.00 -8.12 14.05
N VAL A 18 12.90 -8.86 14.14
CA VAL A 18 11.55 -8.30 13.95
C VAL A 18 11.18 -7.34 15.08
N LEU A 19 11.55 -7.67 16.34
CA LEU A 19 11.37 -6.75 17.46
C LEU A 19 12.19 -5.48 17.31
N ASN A 20 13.45 -5.57 16.87
CA ASN A 20 14.29 -4.43 16.59
C ASN A 20 13.75 -3.58 15.43
N LEU A 21 13.18 -4.20 14.41
CA LEU A 21 12.51 -3.47 13.33
C LEU A 21 11.29 -2.70 13.86
N TYR A 22 10.48 -3.32 14.70
CA TYR A 22 9.36 -2.64 15.38
C TYR A 22 9.86 -1.44 16.19
N ASN A 23 10.99 -1.55 16.86
CA ASN A 23 11.62 -0.47 17.64
C ASN A 23 12.40 0.54 16.78
N TRP A 24 12.27 0.47 15.46
CA TRP A 24 12.93 1.40 14.52
C TRP A 24 14.46 1.40 14.62
N ASN A 25 15.05 0.24 14.82
CA ASN A 25 16.50 0.11 14.82
C ASN A 25 17.08 0.35 13.41
N ASP A 26 18.03 1.30 13.29
CA ASP A 26 18.64 1.70 12.01
C ASP A 26 19.21 0.54 11.22
N LYS A 27 19.88 -0.39 11.91
CA LYS A 27 20.49 -1.56 11.29
C LYS A 27 19.45 -2.48 10.66
N GLU A 28 18.31 -2.66 11.32
CA GLU A 28 17.24 -3.53 10.79
C GLU A 28 16.52 -2.86 9.62
N ILE A 29 16.28 -1.56 9.67
CA ILE A 29 15.73 -0.79 8.54
C ILE A 29 16.69 -0.85 7.35
N SER A 30 18.00 -0.63 7.58
CA SER A 30 19.02 -0.67 6.54
C SER A 30 19.13 -2.04 5.86
N LYS A 31 18.86 -3.14 6.56
CA LYS A 31 18.86 -4.49 5.97
C LYS A 31 17.73 -4.71 4.95
N LEU A 32 16.60 -4.00 5.09
CA LEU A 32 15.48 -4.10 4.15
C LEU A 32 15.73 -3.35 2.85
N ALA A 33 16.49 -2.25 2.91
CA ALA A 33 16.66 -1.34 1.79
C ALA A 33 17.21 -2.00 0.51
N PRO A 34 18.28 -2.83 0.55
CA PRO A 34 18.82 -3.45 -0.67
C PRO A 34 17.82 -4.34 -1.41
N THR A 35 17.11 -5.19 -0.68
CA THR A 35 16.11 -6.10 -1.29
C THR A 35 15.00 -5.31 -1.95
N LEU A 36 14.39 -4.35 -1.24
CA LEU A 36 13.32 -3.53 -1.78
C LEU A 36 13.78 -2.73 -3.02
N TRP A 37 14.97 -2.14 -2.96
CA TRP A 37 15.53 -1.39 -4.09
C TRP A 37 15.76 -2.27 -5.31
N ILE A 38 16.45 -3.39 -5.14
CA ILE A 38 16.82 -4.30 -6.23
C ILE A 38 15.56 -4.93 -6.85
N ASP A 39 14.60 -5.39 -6.04
CA ASP A 39 13.43 -6.07 -6.54
C ASP A 39 12.55 -5.14 -7.39
N TYR A 40 12.30 -3.91 -6.94
CA TYR A 40 11.55 -2.95 -7.75
C TYR A 40 12.28 -2.57 -9.03
N TYR A 41 13.59 -2.34 -8.99
CA TYR A 41 14.36 -2.05 -10.22
C TYR A 41 14.47 -3.23 -11.18
N ASN A 42 14.45 -4.46 -10.67
CA ASN A 42 14.38 -5.66 -11.52
C ASN A 42 13.05 -5.71 -12.29
N VAL A 43 11.93 -5.43 -11.65
CA VAL A 43 10.63 -5.36 -12.33
C VAL A 43 10.62 -4.21 -13.36
N ILE A 44 11.14 -3.04 -13.00
CA ILE A 44 11.28 -1.91 -13.93
C ILE A 44 12.08 -2.30 -15.17
N ALA A 45 13.23 -2.98 -14.98
CA ALA A 45 14.06 -3.42 -16.10
C ALA A 45 13.35 -4.44 -17.02
N GLN A 46 12.55 -5.34 -16.44
CA GLN A 46 11.73 -6.27 -17.23
C GLN A 46 10.64 -5.53 -18.02
N CYS A 47 9.97 -4.54 -17.39
CA CYS A 47 8.99 -3.71 -18.07
C CYS A 47 9.63 -2.93 -19.23
N ASP A 48 10.81 -2.33 -19.01
CA ASP A 48 11.52 -1.58 -20.04
C ASP A 48 11.93 -2.48 -21.21
N GLY A 49 12.45 -3.70 -20.92
CA GLY A 49 12.78 -4.67 -21.94
C GLY A 49 11.57 -5.15 -22.75
N LEU A 50 10.42 -5.30 -22.09
CA LEU A 50 9.17 -5.62 -22.78
C LEU A 50 8.73 -4.47 -23.69
N LEU A 51 8.68 -3.24 -23.16
CA LEU A 51 8.25 -2.05 -23.90
C LEU A 51 9.13 -1.79 -25.14
N GLU A 52 10.46 -1.96 -25.02
CA GLU A 52 11.36 -1.82 -26.15
C GLU A 52 11.04 -2.86 -27.25
N ARG A 53 10.85 -4.14 -26.88
CA ARG A 53 10.51 -5.20 -27.83
C ARG A 53 9.14 -4.99 -28.47
N MET A 54 8.16 -4.50 -27.72
CA MET A 54 6.81 -4.25 -28.24
C MET A 54 6.80 -3.24 -29.41
N ASN A 55 7.76 -2.33 -29.47
CA ASN A 55 7.91 -1.42 -30.61
C ASN A 55 8.17 -2.13 -31.94
N SER A 56 8.81 -3.30 -31.91
CA SER A 56 9.15 -4.10 -33.10
C SER A 56 8.12 -5.19 -33.43
N VAL A 57 7.17 -5.46 -32.53
CA VAL A 57 6.11 -6.45 -32.75
C VAL A 57 5.16 -5.97 -33.85
N LYS A 58 5.07 -6.74 -34.93
CA LYS A 58 4.08 -6.52 -36.00
C LYS A 58 2.80 -7.25 -35.65
N THR A 59 1.69 -6.64 -35.97
CA THR A 59 0.35 -7.19 -35.80
C THR A 59 -0.32 -7.30 -37.15
N GLU A 60 -1.02 -8.41 -37.40
CA GLU A 60 -1.72 -8.67 -38.67
C GLU A 60 -3.22 -8.52 -38.50
N THR A 61 -3.72 -8.64 -37.29
CA THR A 61 -5.15 -8.56 -36.98
C THR A 61 -5.46 -7.50 -35.95
N THR A 62 -6.71 -7.02 -35.95
CA THR A 62 -7.20 -6.07 -34.92
C THR A 62 -7.13 -6.65 -33.50
N ASN A 63 -7.26 -7.96 -33.35
CA ASN A 63 -7.15 -8.60 -32.03
C ASN A 63 -5.72 -8.59 -31.51
N GLU A 64 -4.74 -8.89 -32.36
CA GLU A 64 -3.33 -8.80 -32.01
C GLU A 64 -2.92 -7.37 -31.64
N GLU A 65 -3.43 -6.36 -32.37
CA GLU A 65 -3.19 -4.96 -32.02
C GLU A 65 -3.76 -4.60 -30.64
N LYS A 66 -4.99 -5.03 -30.34
CA LYS A 66 -5.59 -4.84 -29.01
C LYS A 66 -4.78 -5.53 -27.92
N GLU A 67 -4.31 -6.74 -28.15
CA GLU A 67 -3.49 -7.49 -27.18
C GLU A 67 -2.13 -6.81 -26.97
N LYS A 68 -1.48 -6.36 -28.03
CA LYS A 68 -0.24 -5.56 -27.97
C LYS A 68 -0.43 -4.29 -27.13
N LEU A 69 -1.51 -3.54 -27.36
CA LEU A 69 -1.82 -2.35 -26.59
C LEU A 69 -2.10 -2.67 -25.12
N ALA A 70 -2.83 -3.76 -24.82
CA ALA A 70 -3.10 -4.20 -23.46
C ALA A 70 -1.79 -4.56 -22.71
N ILE A 71 -0.93 -5.36 -23.32
CA ILE A 71 0.39 -5.73 -22.74
C ILE A 71 1.25 -4.49 -22.52
N THR A 72 1.26 -3.55 -23.47
CA THR A 72 2.00 -2.29 -23.34
C THR A 72 1.47 -1.44 -22.17
N SER A 73 0.15 -1.34 -22.03
CA SER A 73 -0.50 -0.65 -20.93
C SER A 73 -0.14 -1.28 -19.58
N GLU A 74 -0.17 -2.59 -19.48
CA GLU A 74 0.21 -3.32 -18.27
C GLU A 74 1.67 -3.08 -17.87
N ALA A 75 2.59 -3.18 -18.81
CA ALA A 75 4.01 -2.93 -18.55
C ALA A 75 4.26 -1.50 -18.04
N LYS A 76 3.59 -0.49 -18.64
CA LYS A 76 3.65 0.89 -18.16
C LYS A 76 3.06 1.02 -16.76
N THR A 77 1.96 0.35 -16.48
CA THR A 77 1.27 0.38 -15.18
C THR A 77 2.12 -0.25 -14.08
N LEU A 78 2.71 -1.43 -14.32
CA LEU A 78 3.62 -2.09 -13.37
C LEU A 78 4.87 -1.27 -13.13
N LYS A 79 5.46 -0.70 -14.19
CA LYS A 79 6.60 0.21 -14.07
C LYS A 79 6.25 1.43 -13.20
N ALA A 80 5.10 2.04 -13.42
CA ALA A 80 4.61 3.17 -12.64
C ALA A 80 4.39 2.81 -11.17
N LEU A 81 3.77 1.65 -10.90
CA LEU A 81 3.62 1.11 -9.54
C LEU A 81 4.97 0.99 -8.84
N CYS A 82 5.96 0.36 -9.48
CA CYS A 82 7.28 0.17 -8.89
C CYS A 82 7.97 1.51 -8.57
N TYR A 83 7.93 2.48 -9.47
CA TYR A 83 8.49 3.80 -9.21
C TYR A 83 7.76 4.56 -8.11
N LEU A 84 6.44 4.46 -8.03
CA LEU A 84 5.68 5.08 -6.94
C LEU A 84 6.03 4.46 -5.58
N GLN A 85 6.19 3.14 -5.51
CA GLN A 85 6.64 2.47 -4.27
C GLN A 85 8.07 2.86 -3.90
N LEU A 86 8.99 2.91 -4.87
CA LEU A 86 10.36 3.40 -4.64
C LEU A 86 10.36 4.82 -4.08
N LEU A 87 9.56 5.74 -4.63
CA LEU A 87 9.42 7.10 -4.10
C LEU A 87 8.91 7.10 -2.67
N LYS A 88 7.84 6.36 -2.40
CA LYS A 88 7.24 6.28 -1.05
C LYS A 88 8.23 5.75 -0.01
N ILE A 89 9.13 4.85 -0.39
CA ILE A 89 10.11 4.24 0.52
C ILE A 89 11.38 5.10 0.64
N PHE A 90 11.98 5.49 -0.47
CA PHE A 90 13.35 6.02 -0.56
C PHE A 90 13.46 7.54 -0.75
N ALA A 91 12.35 8.25 -0.81
CA ALA A 91 12.35 9.71 -0.87
C ALA A 91 11.54 10.31 0.30
N PRO A 92 11.82 11.56 0.71
CA PRO A 92 10.94 12.29 1.63
C PRO A 92 9.49 12.36 1.11
N ALA A 93 8.55 12.72 1.98
CA ALA A 93 7.18 12.99 1.56
C ALA A 93 7.16 14.19 0.59
N TYR A 94 6.25 14.14 -0.39
CA TYR A 94 6.17 15.15 -1.46
C TYR A 94 5.97 16.58 -0.94
N ASP A 95 5.17 16.75 0.09
CA ASP A 95 4.83 18.04 0.69
C ASP A 95 5.99 18.68 1.49
N VAL A 96 6.96 17.87 1.92
CA VAL A 96 8.16 18.39 2.61
C VAL A 96 9.07 19.17 1.66
N ASN A 97 9.44 18.55 0.56
CA ASN A 97 10.23 19.19 -0.50
C ASN A 97 10.14 18.39 -1.81
N PRO A 98 9.29 18.81 -2.75
CA PRO A 98 9.14 18.09 -4.02
C PRO A 98 10.39 18.15 -4.92
N ASP A 99 11.31 19.08 -4.67
CA ASP A 99 12.55 19.21 -5.42
C ASP A 99 13.73 18.45 -4.78
N ALA A 100 13.50 17.79 -3.63
CA ALA A 100 14.48 16.90 -3.01
C ALA A 100 14.76 15.68 -3.92
N PRO A 101 15.94 15.00 -3.73
CA PRO A 101 16.26 13.80 -4.47
C PRO A 101 15.20 12.69 -4.28
N GLY A 102 14.58 12.31 -5.38
CA GLY A 102 13.63 11.20 -5.48
C GLY A 102 14.34 9.86 -5.69
N VAL A 103 14.17 9.25 -6.87
CA VAL A 103 14.78 7.98 -7.27
C VAL A 103 15.44 8.07 -8.66
N ILE A 104 16.16 7.04 -9.05
CA ILE A 104 16.84 7.02 -10.35
C ILE A 104 15.83 6.64 -11.44
N LEU A 105 15.42 7.59 -12.27
CA LEU A 105 14.57 7.32 -13.42
C LEU A 105 15.43 6.74 -14.55
N LYS A 106 15.39 5.42 -14.75
CA LYS A 106 16.11 4.76 -15.84
C LYS A 106 15.59 5.24 -17.21
N SER A 107 16.52 5.52 -18.13
CA SER A 107 16.22 5.97 -19.49
C SER A 107 16.54 4.93 -20.57
N GLN A 108 17.29 3.88 -20.24
CA GLN A 108 17.67 2.80 -21.16
C GLN A 108 17.86 1.47 -20.42
N LEU A 109 17.89 0.39 -21.17
CA LEU A 109 18.23 -0.93 -20.65
C LEU A 109 19.72 -1.02 -20.27
N GLY A 110 20.03 -1.95 -19.37
CA GLY A 110 21.40 -2.23 -18.95
C GLY A 110 21.92 -1.29 -17.87
N ILE A 111 23.24 -1.21 -17.77
CA ILE A 111 23.96 -0.41 -16.76
C ILE A 111 23.92 1.05 -17.19
N GLU A 112 23.45 1.91 -16.30
CA GLU A 112 23.36 3.34 -16.52
C GLU A 112 23.81 4.06 -15.24
N SER A 113 24.84 4.91 -15.38
CA SER A 113 25.25 5.79 -14.29
C SER A 113 24.42 7.07 -14.33
N LYS A 114 23.51 7.24 -13.37
CA LYS A 114 22.56 8.36 -13.36
C LYS A 114 22.27 8.80 -11.94
N GLN A 115 22.17 10.12 -11.75
CA GLN A 115 21.75 10.70 -10.48
C GLN A 115 20.27 10.45 -10.21
N ARG A 116 19.87 10.64 -8.97
CA ARG A 116 18.46 10.65 -8.57
C ARG A 116 17.77 11.86 -9.21
N SER A 117 16.63 11.64 -9.83
CA SER A 117 15.74 12.71 -10.26
C SER A 117 15.02 13.30 -9.05
N SER A 118 14.56 14.55 -9.14
CA SER A 118 13.74 15.12 -8.07
C SER A 118 12.43 14.34 -7.90
N ILE A 119 11.81 14.45 -6.72
CA ILE A 119 10.52 13.81 -6.45
C ILE A 119 9.48 14.32 -7.47
N ARG A 120 9.49 15.62 -7.76
CA ARG A 120 8.61 16.25 -8.76
C ARG A 120 8.77 15.64 -10.15
N GLU A 121 9.99 15.51 -10.64
CA GLU A 121 10.27 14.88 -11.93
C GLU A 121 9.80 13.42 -11.97
N CYS A 122 10.00 12.68 -10.87
CA CYS A 122 9.52 11.32 -10.76
C CYS A 122 8.00 11.24 -10.82
N VAL A 123 7.29 12.10 -10.10
CA VAL A 123 5.81 12.17 -10.11
C VAL A 123 5.29 12.49 -11.51
N VAL A 124 5.89 13.49 -12.19
CA VAL A 124 5.52 13.83 -13.57
C VAL A 124 5.70 12.62 -14.49
N LYS A 125 6.83 11.93 -14.38
CA LYS A 125 7.12 10.79 -15.25
C LYS A 125 6.22 9.58 -14.99
N ILE A 126 5.90 9.30 -13.74
CA ILE A 126 4.94 8.26 -13.36
C ILE A 126 3.55 8.60 -13.92
N LYS A 127 3.13 9.87 -13.78
CA LYS A 127 1.84 10.36 -14.31
C LYS A 127 1.76 10.20 -15.83
N GLU A 128 2.84 10.49 -16.56
CA GLU A 128 2.92 10.29 -18.02
C GLU A 128 2.66 8.81 -18.39
N TRP A 129 3.39 7.86 -17.79
CA TRP A 129 3.20 6.43 -18.08
C TRP A 129 1.78 5.96 -17.78
N LEU A 130 1.20 6.41 -16.67
CA LEU A 130 -0.17 6.05 -16.30
C LEU A 130 -1.21 6.71 -17.24
N THR A 131 -0.97 7.96 -17.66
CA THR A 131 -1.85 8.65 -18.60
C THR A 131 -1.85 7.97 -19.96
N ASP A 132 -0.69 7.54 -20.44
CA ASP A 132 -0.57 6.75 -21.66
C ASP A 132 -1.28 5.40 -21.52
N ALA A 133 -1.06 4.69 -20.39
CA ALA A 133 -1.73 3.41 -20.13
C ALA A 133 -3.26 3.57 -20.07
N ALA A 134 -3.75 4.70 -19.57
CA ALA A 134 -5.17 5.00 -19.45
C ALA A 134 -5.88 5.19 -20.81
N GLN A 135 -5.16 5.40 -21.90
CA GLN A 135 -5.75 5.47 -23.25
C GLN A 135 -6.21 4.09 -23.75
N VAL A 136 -5.73 3.02 -23.13
CA VAL A 136 -6.06 1.65 -23.51
C VAL A 136 -7.20 1.14 -22.64
N ASN A 137 -8.31 0.77 -23.24
CA ASN A 137 -9.41 0.12 -22.53
C ASN A 137 -9.09 -1.35 -22.24
N ASN A 138 -8.21 -1.59 -21.27
CA ASN A 138 -7.86 -2.93 -20.82
C ASN A 138 -8.88 -3.42 -19.79
N THR A 139 -9.80 -4.27 -20.23
CA THR A 139 -10.87 -4.85 -19.40
C THR A 139 -10.49 -6.21 -18.81
N SER A 140 -9.20 -6.56 -18.78
CA SER A 140 -8.76 -7.84 -18.22
C SER A 140 -9.26 -8.00 -16.79
N SER A 141 -9.98 -9.08 -16.54
CA SER A 141 -10.46 -9.48 -15.20
C SER A 141 -9.55 -10.54 -14.56
N ARG A 142 -8.40 -10.83 -15.16
CA ARG A 142 -7.46 -11.83 -14.64
C ARG A 142 -6.75 -11.29 -13.40
N ASN A 143 -6.77 -12.07 -12.34
CA ASN A 143 -5.95 -11.77 -11.16
C ASN A 143 -4.46 -11.73 -11.54
N GLY A 144 -3.75 -10.76 -11.00
CA GLY A 144 -2.33 -10.55 -11.31
C GLY A 144 -2.07 -9.76 -12.60
N TRP A 145 -3.11 -9.23 -13.25
CA TRP A 145 -3.00 -8.39 -14.44
C TRP A 145 -3.55 -6.99 -14.16
N CYS A 146 -2.88 -5.97 -14.68
CA CYS A 146 -3.28 -4.57 -14.47
C CYS A 146 -4.39 -4.19 -15.46
N SER A 147 -5.62 -4.11 -14.97
CA SER A 147 -6.76 -3.58 -15.72
C SER A 147 -6.76 -2.06 -15.78
N GLN A 148 -7.68 -1.49 -16.56
CA GLN A 148 -7.96 -0.05 -16.57
C GLN A 148 -8.24 0.50 -15.16
N ASP A 149 -8.88 -0.28 -14.28
CA ASP A 149 -9.16 0.15 -12.91
C ASP A 149 -7.87 0.23 -12.07
N ALA A 150 -6.89 -0.64 -12.33
CA ALA A 150 -5.57 -0.53 -11.70
C ALA A 150 -4.84 0.74 -12.13
N VAL A 151 -4.93 1.14 -13.40
CA VAL A 151 -4.37 2.41 -13.90
C VAL A 151 -5.03 3.60 -13.18
N GLN A 152 -6.37 3.62 -13.11
CA GLN A 152 -7.09 4.71 -12.43
C GLN A 152 -6.78 4.74 -10.92
N TYR A 153 -6.62 3.58 -10.29
CA TYR A 153 -6.23 3.50 -8.88
C TYR A 153 -4.86 4.12 -8.64
N LEU A 154 -3.87 3.80 -9.47
CA LEU A 154 -2.53 4.38 -9.37
C LEU A 154 -2.51 5.87 -9.68
N LEU A 155 -3.31 6.34 -10.63
CA LEU A 155 -3.48 7.79 -10.89
C LEU A 155 -4.06 8.50 -9.67
N ALA A 156 -5.06 7.90 -9.02
CA ALA A 156 -5.67 8.46 -7.80
C ALA A 156 -4.68 8.46 -6.61
N ASP A 157 -3.92 7.37 -6.41
CA ASP A 157 -2.93 7.25 -5.34
C ASP A 157 -1.73 8.20 -5.56
N LEU A 158 -1.25 8.33 -6.80
CA LEU A 158 -0.19 9.29 -7.16
C LEU A 158 -0.64 10.73 -6.96
N ALA A 159 -1.87 11.05 -7.37
CA ALA A 159 -2.45 12.38 -7.21
C ALA A 159 -2.62 12.74 -5.73
N LEU A 160 -3.13 11.80 -4.90
CA LEU A 160 -3.20 11.97 -3.45
C LEU A 160 -1.81 12.17 -2.83
N TYR A 161 -0.82 11.36 -3.24
CA TYR A 161 0.57 11.47 -2.78
C TYR A 161 1.20 12.83 -3.09
N SER A 162 0.92 13.39 -4.26
CA SER A 162 1.47 14.67 -4.71
C SER A 162 0.62 15.90 -4.37
N GLY A 163 -0.49 15.74 -3.65
CA GLY A 163 -1.40 16.83 -3.27
C GLY A 163 -2.31 17.33 -4.41
N ASP A 164 -2.37 16.62 -5.54
CA ASP A 164 -3.34 16.88 -6.63
C ASP A 164 -4.70 16.28 -6.25
N TYR A 165 -5.37 16.88 -5.26
CA TYR A 165 -6.62 16.33 -4.72
C TYR A 165 -7.75 16.25 -5.74
N GLN A 166 -7.79 17.18 -6.72
CA GLN A 166 -8.77 17.09 -7.80
C GLN A 166 -8.47 15.89 -8.69
N GLY A 167 -7.21 15.69 -9.08
CA GLY A 167 -6.81 14.51 -9.85
C GLY A 167 -7.11 13.19 -9.13
N ALA A 168 -6.97 13.16 -7.80
CA ALA A 168 -7.32 11.98 -6.99
C ALA A 168 -8.83 11.70 -7.04
N ILE A 169 -9.67 12.73 -6.95
CA ILE A 169 -11.12 12.62 -7.07
C ILE A 169 -11.52 12.14 -8.46
N ASP A 170 -11.00 12.77 -9.51
CA ASP A 170 -11.37 12.48 -10.90
C ASP A 170 -11.01 11.03 -11.31
N ALA A 171 -9.83 10.55 -10.91
CA ALA A 171 -9.40 9.19 -11.16
C ALA A 171 -10.17 8.18 -10.30
N GLY A 172 -10.35 8.48 -9.00
CA GLY A 172 -11.07 7.61 -8.08
C GLY A 172 -12.56 7.49 -8.41
N ALA A 173 -13.21 8.55 -8.90
CA ALA A 173 -14.61 8.52 -9.32
C ALA A 173 -14.87 7.49 -10.44
N LYS A 174 -13.90 7.29 -11.35
CA LYS A 174 -14.01 6.28 -12.41
C LYS A 174 -14.02 4.86 -11.87
N ILE A 175 -13.35 4.63 -10.76
CA ILE A 175 -13.35 3.33 -10.04
C ILE A 175 -14.68 3.18 -9.30
N LEU A 176 -15.07 4.20 -8.54
CA LEU A 176 -16.29 4.19 -7.73
C LEU A 176 -17.55 3.96 -8.59
N ALA A 177 -17.57 4.47 -9.81
CA ALA A 177 -18.67 4.23 -10.76
C ALA A 177 -18.88 2.76 -11.13
N LYS A 178 -17.88 1.89 -10.88
CA LYS A 178 -17.94 0.44 -11.10
C LYS A 178 -18.03 -0.36 -9.79
N SER A 179 -18.02 0.32 -8.64
CA SER A 179 -18.11 -0.34 -7.35
C SER A 179 -19.50 -0.95 -7.16
N ASN A 180 -19.54 -2.02 -6.37
CA ASN A 180 -20.77 -2.72 -6.06
C ASN A 180 -20.79 -3.04 -4.56
N ASP A 181 -21.89 -2.73 -3.87
CA ASP A 181 -22.04 -2.92 -2.43
C ASP A 181 -21.88 -4.39 -2.01
N ALA A 182 -22.19 -5.32 -2.92
CA ALA A 182 -21.95 -6.75 -2.69
C ALA A 182 -20.47 -7.10 -2.41
N TYR A 183 -19.52 -6.24 -2.81
CA TYR A 183 -18.11 -6.44 -2.50
C TYR A 183 -17.79 -6.27 -1.00
N PHE A 184 -18.65 -5.56 -0.29
CA PHE A 184 -18.44 -5.15 1.11
C PHE A 184 -19.34 -5.91 2.10
N THR A 185 -20.04 -6.93 1.63
CA THR A 185 -20.77 -7.85 2.51
C THR A 185 -19.81 -8.78 3.27
N VAL A 186 -20.30 -9.45 4.30
CA VAL A 186 -19.54 -10.48 5.05
C VAL A 186 -18.95 -11.51 4.11
N GLU A 187 -19.72 -12.01 3.14
CA GLU A 187 -19.27 -13.00 2.16
C GLU A 187 -18.19 -12.41 1.23
N GLY A 188 -18.43 -11.21 0.69
CA GLY A 188 -17.49 -10.50 -0.16
C GLY A 188 -16.14 -10.32 0.52
N ILE A 189 -16.13 -9.81 1.74
CA ILE A 189 -14.91 -9.59 2.52
C ILE A 189 -14.23 -10.92 2.90
N ASN A 190 -14.97 -11.93 3.33
CA ASN A 190 -14.39 -13.24 3.63
C ASN A 190 -13.71 -13.89 2.42
N SER A 191 -14.24 -13.63 1.22
CA SER A 191 -13.73 -14.18 -0.04
C SER A 191 -12.52 -13.44 -0.59
N LEU A 192 -12.22 -12.24 -0.06
CA LEU A 192 -11.22 -11.32 -0.65
C LEU A 192 -9.83 -11.94 -0.79
N TRP A 193 -9.44 -12.84 0.09
CA TRP A 193 -8.11 -13.48 0.07
C TRP A 193 -8.13 -14.91 -0.47
N ALA A 194 -9.27 -15.56 -0.59
CA ALA A 194 -9.36 -16.99 -0.84
C ALA A 194 -9.88 -17.39 -2.23
N THR A 195 -10.83 -16.64 -2.79
CA THR A 195 -11.51 -17.08 -4.02
C THR A 195 -11.11 -16.30 -5.26
N ASN A 196 -11.06 -17.01 -6.41
CA ASN A 196 -10.80 -16.44 -7.73
C ASN A 196 -11.93 -15.56 -8.25
N SER A 197 -13.15 -15.77 -7.80
CA SER A 197 -14.35 -15.11 -8.32
C SER A 197 -14.68 -13.79 -7.66
N TYR A 198 -13.87 -13.35 -6.66
CA TYR A 198 -14.15 -12.11 -5.97
C TYR A 198 -13.89 -10.88 -6.84
N SER A 199 -14.91 -10.07 -7.05
CA SER A 199 -14.86 -8.91 -7.96
C SER A 199 -14.45 -7.59 -7.28
N GLY A 200 -14.33 -7.55 -5.96
CA GLY A 200 -13.86 -6.37 -5.20
C GLY A 200 -12.35 -6.12 -5.27
N ARG A 201 -11.57 -7.02 -5.89
CA ARG A 201 -10.17 -6.81 -6.22
C ARG A 201 -10.03 -6.02 -7.51
N ILE A 202 -9.05 -5.13 -7.51
CA ILE A 202 -8.60 -4.43 -8.72
C ILE A 202 -7.30 -5.06 -9.20
N PHE A 203 -6.35 -5.30 -8.27
CA PHE A 203 -5.08 -5.95 -8.57
C PHE A 203 -4.60 -6.75 -7.37
N ALA A 204 -4.20 -8.01 -7.59
CA ALA A 204 -3.67 -8.89 -6.56
C ALA A 204 -2.66 -9.87 -7.14
N PHE A 205 -1.69 -10.28 -6.34
CA PHE A 205 -0.78 -11.38 -6.70
C PHE A 205 -1.31 -12.71 -6.19
N ASN A 206 -1.21 -13.73 -7.01
CA ASN A 206 -1.42 -15.11 -6.59
C ASN A 206 -0.28 -15.53 -5.65
N ILE A 207 -0.62 -16.22 -4.57
CA ILE A 207 0.35 -16.76 -3.62
C ILE A 207 0.65 -18.22 -3.99
N THR A 208 1.93 -18.55 -4.15
CA THR A 208 2.37 -19.93 -4.21
C THR A 208 2.31 -20.57 -2.82
N SER A 209 2.30 -21.91 -2.74
CA SER A 209 2.31 -22.65 -1.47
C SER A 209 3.47 -22.24 -0.55
N THR A 210 4.62 -21.88 -1.09
CA THR A 210 5.80 -21.44 -0.31
C THR A 210 5.55 -20.07 0.33
N TYR A 211 5.00 -19.11 -0.41
CA TYR A 211 4.64 -17.79 0.15
C TYR A 211 3.49 -17.88 1.14
N TYR A 212 2.53 -18.75 0.88
CA TYR A 212 1.43 -19.00 1.79
C TYR A 212 1.93 -19.48 3.16
N ALA A 213 2.83 -20.46 3.19
CA ALA A 213 3.43 -20.95 4.43
C ALA A 213 4.17 -19.82 5.19
N SER A 214 4.87 -18.95 4.47
CA SER A 214 5.59 -17.81 5.04
C SER A 214 4.67 -16.76 5.67
N ILE A 215 3.52 -16.48 5.05
CA ILE A 215 2.52 -15.55 5.58
C ILE A 215 1.75 -16.15 6.76
N GLN A 216 1.40 -17.44 6.69
CA GLN A 216 0.76 -18.16 7.79
C GLN A 216 1.66 -18.31 9.00
N TYR A 217 2.95 -18.50 8.78
CA TYR A 217 3.93 -18.66 9.86
C TYR A 217 3.86 -17.50 10.85
N SER A 218 3.76 -16.28 10.36
CA SER A 218 3.63 -15.09 11.20
C SER A 218 2.33 -15.01 11.99
N VAL A 219 1.37 -15.93 11.77
CA VAL A 219 0.08 -15.97 12.49
C VAL A 219 -0.15 -17.29 13.23
N GLN A 220 0.36 -18.42 12.77
CA GLN A 220 0.40 -19.66 13.58
C GLN A 220 1.41 -19.57 14.72
N GLU A 221 2.44 -18.75 14.53
CA GLU A 221 3.37 -18.27 15.55
C GLU A 221 3.20 -16.77 15.79
N GLY A 222 2.12 -16.20 15.32
CA GLY A 222 1.78 -14.77 15.24
C GLY A 222 1.37 -14.12 16.54
N ASP A 223 1.69 -14.77 17.52
CA ASP A 223 1.85 -14.47 18.90
C ASP A 223 2.99 -13.46 19.15
N TYR A 224 3.80 -13.14 18.14
CA TYR A 224 4.82 -12.10 18.27
C TYR A 224 4.25 -10.70 18.35
N PHE A 225 3.22 -10.41 17.53
CA PHE A 225 2.57 -9.11 17.45
C PHE A 225 1.06 -9.27 17.40
N MET A 226 0.36 -8.48 18.18
CA MET A 226 -1.10 -8.39 18.12
C MET A 226 -1.52 -7.07 17.50
N ILE A 227 -2.75 -6.99 17.03
CA ILE A 227 -3.37 -5.73 16.56
C ILE A 227 -3.31 -4.71 17.69
N ASN A 228 -2.96 -3.46 17.35
CA ASN A 228 -2.99 -2.38 18.33
C ASN A 228 -4.42 -2.24 18.91
N PRO A 229 -4.61 -2.36 20.23
CA PRO A 229 -5.94 -2.29 20.85
C PRO A 229 -6.72 -1.00 20.55
N GLN A 230 -6.03 0.06 20.14
CA GLN A 230 -6.67 1.32 19.70
C GLN A 230 -7.42 1.17 18.36
N LEU A 231 -7.16 0.10 17.60
CA LEU A 231 -7.81 -0.21 16.33
C LEU A 231 -8.97 -1.19 16.49
N SER A 232 -9.61 -1.26 17.65
CA SER A 232 -10.73 -2.17 17.91
C SER A 232 -11.85 -2.01 16.85
N PHE A 233 -12.42 -3.16 16.47
CA PHE A 233 -13.56 -3.23 15.57
C PHE A 233 -14.83 -3.34 16.39
N CYS A 234 -15.88 -2.58 16.02
CA CYS A 234 -17.19 -2.71 16.66
C CYS A 234 -17.84 -4.06 16.31
N SER A 235 -18.87 -4.45 17.08
CA SER A 235 -19.53 -5.76 16.89
C SER A 235 -20.32 -5.86 15.58
N SER A 236 -20.75 -4.72 15.03
CA SER A 236 -21.48 -4.63 13.75
C SER A 236 -20.55 -4.56 12.53
N ASP A 237 -19.25 -4.32 12.72
CA ASP A 237 -18.30 -4.23 11.63
C ASP A 237 -18.04 -5.60 11.00
N VAL A 238 -18.51 -5.78 9.77
CA VAL A 238 -18.43 -7.05 9.04
C VAL A 238 -16.98 -7.49 8.76
N ARG A 239 -16.02 -6.55 8.83
CA ARG A 239 -14.59 -6.84 8.64
C ARG A 239 -13.98 -7.61 9.81
N LYS A 240 -14.55 -7.46 11.01
CA LYS A 240 -14.01 -8.04 12.24
C LYS A 240 -13.73 -9.53 12.10
N ASP A 241 -14.66 -10.25 11.53
CA ASP A 241 -14.57 -11.70 11.38
C ASP A 241 -13.48 -12.18 10.44
N SER A 242 -13.10 -11.35 9.44
CA SER A 242 -12.04 -11.67 8.46
C SER A 242 -10.69 -11.08 8.85
N PHE A 243 -10.68 -9.87 9.46
CA PHE A 243 -9.46 -9.13 9.72
C PHE A 243 -8.82 -9.47 11.06
N VAL A 244 -9.62 -9.99 12.01
CA VAL A 244 -9.18 -10.29 13.36
C VAL A 244 -9.18 -11.79 13.61
N TYR A 245 -8.10 -12.31 14.19
CA TYR A 245 -7.97 -13.66 14.68
C TYR A 245 -7.83 -13.65 16.22
N PRO A 246 -8.88 -14.00 16.98
CA PRO A 246 -8.77 -14.09 18.42
C PRO A 246 -7.95 -15.33 18.79
N PHE A 247 -6.89 -15.12 19.55
CA PHE A 247 -5.98 -16.16 20.01
C PHE A 247 -5.85 -16.12 21.53
N LEU A 248 -6.01 -17.27 22.18
CA LEU A 248 -5.85 -17.38 23.63
C LEU A 248 -4.36 -17.55 23.98
N MET A 249 -3.79 -16.55 24.64
CA MET A 249 -2.40 -16.54 25.09
C MET A 249 -2.33 -16.23 26.59
N ASN A 250 -1.74 -17.14 27.37
CA ASN A 250 -1.56 -16.97 28.82
C ASN A 250 -2.85 -16.55 29.55
N GLY A 251 -3.98 -17.19 29.23
CA GLY A 251 -5.28 -16.93 29.83
C GLY A 251 -6.00 -15.65 29.37
N SER A 252 -5.42 -14.91 28.42
CA SER A 252 -6.02 -13.70 27.85
C SER A 252 -6.20 -13.84 26.33
N VAL A 253 -7.33 -13.36 25.81
CA VAL A 253 -7.56 -13.30 24.37
C VAL A 253 -6.74 -12.15 23.78
N ARG A 254 -5.97 -12.44 22.76
CA ARG A 254 -5.22 -11.47 21.93
C ARG A 254 -5.87 -11.42 20.54
N GLU A 255 -5.96 -10.23 19.98
CA GLU A 255 -6.44 -10.04 18.61
C GLU A 255 -5.24 -9.99 17.66
N LEU A 256 -5.06 -11.05 16.87
CA LEU A 256 -4.02 -11.16 15.86
C LEU A 256 -4.57 -10.82 14.48
N LEU A 257 -3.67 -10.58 13.51
CA LEU A 257 -4.07 -10.34 12.12
C LEU A 257 -4.73 -11.57 11.52
N GLY A 258 -5.98 -11.43 11.10
CA GLY A 258 -6.78 -12.52 10.56
C GLY A 258 -6.78 -12.64 9.03
N LYS A 259 -6.51 -11.56 8.31
CA LYS A 259 -6.68 -11.45 6.85
C LYS A 259 -6.12 -12.62 6.04
N TYR A 260 -4.93 -13.08 6.38
CA TYR A 260 -4.24 -14.16 5.67
C TYR A 260 -4.50 -15.56 6.26
N ASN A 261 -5.24 -15.66 7.35
CA ASN A 261 -5.49 -16.92 8.08
C ASN A 261 -6.96 -17.24 8.28
N ARG A 262 -7.82 -16.23 8.29
CA ARG A 262 -9.27 -16.40 8.50
C ARG A 262 -10.03 -16.82 7.25
N CYS A 263 -9.41 -16.81 6.10
CA CYS A 263 -9.89 -17.59 4.96
C CYS A 263 -10.22 -19.03 5.35
N ASN A 264 -9.66 -19.51 6.46
CA ASN A 264 -10.02 -20.76 7.11
C ASN A 264 -11.50 -20.89 7.52
N LYS A 265 -12.26 -19.80 7.71
CA LYS A 265 -13.72 -19.90 7.86
C LYS A 265 -14.38 -20.50 6.61
N LEU A 266 -13.76 -20.34 5.45
CA LEU A 266 -14.20 -20.92 4.19
C LEU A 266 -13.54 -22.27 3.90
N ASN A 267 -12.75 -22.81 4.83
CA ASN A 267 -11.89 -23.98 4.62
C ASN A 267 -11.01 -23.86 3.36
N GLN A 268 -10.57 -22.64 3.06
CA GLN A 268 -9.75 -22.36 1.88
C GLN A 268 -8.45 -21.67 2.32
N PRO A 269 -7.31 -22.04 1.73
CA PRO A 269 -6.07 -21.33 1.98
C PRO A 269 -6.12 -19.91 1.39
N THR A 270 -5.33 -19.00 1.97
CA THR A 270 -5.08 -17.70 1.36
C THR A 270 -4.44 -17.91 -0.02
N ALA A 271 -5.04 -17.35 -1.05
CA ALA A 271 -4.59 -17.49 -2.43
C ALA A 271 -4.09 -16.18 -3.04
N TYR A 272 -4.38 -15.05 -2.39
CA TYR A 272 -4.12 -13.72 -2.95
C TYR A 272 -3.51 -12.77 -1.94
N ILE A 273 -2.54 -11.97 -2.40
CA ILE A 273 -2.09 -10.73 -1.76
C ILE A 273 -2.72 -9.58 -2.53
N ASN A 274 -3.68 -8.90 -1.92
CA ASN A 274 -4.36 -7.77 -2.52
C ASN A 274 -3.46 -6.53 -2.46
N ILE A 275 -3.29 -5.86 -3.61
CA ILE A 275 -2.52 -4.62 -3.74
C ILE A 275 -3.46 -3.43 -3.95
N MET A 276 -4.51 -3.60 -4.75
CA MET A 276 -5.51 -2.58 -5.02
C MET A 276 -6.91 -3.18 -4.91
N ARG A 277 -7.78 -2.49 -4.18
CA ARG A 277 -9.15 -2.93 -3.92
C ARG A 277 -10.11 -1.76 -4.07
N TYR A 278 -11.37 -2.02 -4.43
CA TYR A 278 -12.41 -0.98 -4.54
C TYR A 278 -12.57 -0.17 -3.25
N ALA A 279 -12.45 -0.80 -2.07
CA ALA A 279 -12.44 -0.10 -0.79
C ALA A 279 -11.42 1.05 -0.75
N GLY A 280 -10.24 0.88 -1.36
CA GLY A 280 -9.21 1.91 -1.39
C GLY A 280 -9.65 3.19 -2.09
N ALA A 281 -10.48 3.09 -3.13
CA ALA A 281 -10.97 4.27 -3.84
C ALA A 281 -11.89 5.14 -2.95
N TYR A 282 -12.70 4.54 -2.07
CA TYR A 282 -13.52 5.28 -1.11
C TYR A 282 -12.66 6.14 -0.18
N TYR A 283 -11.57 5.57 0.35
CA TYR A 283 -10.67 6.31 1.25
C TYR A 283 -9.85 7.38 0.52
N ILE A 284 -9.31 7.08 -0.66
CA ILE A 284 -8.54 8.05 -1.45
C ILE A 284 -9.40 9.26 -1.79
N VAL A 285 -10.62 9.03 -2.29
CA VAL A 285 -11.51 10.12 -2.74
C VAL A 285 -12.08 10.90 -1.54
N SER A 286 -12.48 10.21 -0.47
CA SER A 286 -13.00 10.89 0.73
C SER A 286 -11.93 11.72 1.42
N GLU A 287 -10.68 11.21 1.51
CA GLU A 287 -9.56 11.99 2.02
C GLU A 287 -9.30 13.21 1.12
N ALA A 288 -9.29 13.04 -0.20
CA ALA A 288 -9.06 14.14 -1.14
C ALA A 288 -10.14 15.23 -1.04
N TYR A 289 -11.41 14.86 -0.87
CA TYR A 289 -12.49 15.80 -0.59
C TYR A 289 -12.27 16.59 0.71
N CYS A 290 -11.91 15.89 1.80
CA CYS A 290 -11.60 16.55 3.07
C CYS A 290 -10.45 17.56 2.91
N ARG A 291 -9.38 17.18 2.21
CA ARG A 291 -8.21 18.05 2.02
C ARG A 291 -8.50 19.26 1.13
N ARG A 292 -9.53 19.18 0.30
CA ARG A 292 -10.07 20.34 -0.45
C ARG A 292 -11.03 21.20 0.35
N GLY A 293 -11.52 20.72 1.51
CA GLY A 293 -12.56 21.37 2.30
C GLY A 293 -13.99 20.98 1.92
N ASP A 294 -14.18 20.02 1.03
CA ASP A 294 -15.49 19.54 0.55
C ASP A 294 -16.08 18.49 1.54
N THR A 295 -16.30 18.91 2.78
CA THR A 295 -16.67 18.04 3.92
C THR A 295 -17.92 17.20 3.64
N GLU A 296 -18.98 17.77 3.08
CA GLU A 296 -20.23 17.05 2.83
C GLU A 296 -20.08 15.98 1.72
N ALA A 297 -19.28 16.26 0.69
CA ALA A 297 -18.98 15.26 -0.34
C ALA A 297 -18.19 14.09 0.25
N ALA A 298 -17.19 14.40 1.07
CA ALA A 298 -16.41 13.38 1.79
C ALA A 298 -17.29 12.54 2.71
N ARG A 299 -18.14 13.20 3.50
CA ARG A 299 -19.05 12.54 4.46
C ARG A 299 -20.05 11.62 3.74
N THR A 300 -20.66 12.10 2.67
CA THR A 300 -21.63 11.31 1.89
C THR A 300 -20.97 10.06 1.31
N LEU A 301 -19.79 10.21 0.72
CA LEU A 301 -19.08 9.09 0.11
C LEU A 301 -18.64 8.05 1.14
N ILE A 302 -18.00 8.49 2.22
CA ILE A 302 -17.47 7.53 3.20
C ILE A 302 -18.59 6.88 4.02
N ASN A 303 -19.68 7.60 4.31
CA ASN A 303 -20.85 7.04 5.00
C ASN A 303 -21.51 5.94 4.17
N HIS A 304 -21.58 6.08 2.83
CA HIS A 304 -22.05 4.99 1.97
C HIS A 304 -21.21 3.72 2.18
N TYR A 305 -19.89 3.85 2.17
CA TYR A 305 -19.00 2.71 2.43
C TYR A 305 -19.18 2.16 3.85
N TRP A 306 -19.18 3.02 4.86
CA TRP A 306 -19.34 2.62 6.26
C TRP A 306 -20.69 1.93 6.53
N HIS A 307 -21.74 2.39 5.88
CA HIS A 307 -23.03 1.71 5.92
C HIS A 307 -22.93 0.26 5.43
N CYS A 308 -22.27 0.03 4.29
CA CYS A 308 -22.09 -1.32 3.73
C CYS A 308 -21.32 -2.26 4.66
N ILE A 309 -20.36 -1.74 5.42
CA ILE A 309 -19.52 -2.56 6.32
C ILE A 309 -20.02 -2.55 7.78
N GLY A 310 -21.16 -1.93 8.08
CA GLY A 310 -21.74 -1.90 9.42
C GLY A 310 -21.02 -1.01 10.43
N VAL A 311 -20.28 0.00 9.95
CA VAL A 311 -19.63 1.04 10.76
C VAL A 311 -20.58 2.23 10.92
N ALA A 312 -20.56 2.87 12.09
CA ALA A 312 -21.39 4.04 12.36
C ALA A 312 -21.05 5.20 11.42
N GLU A 313 -22.08 5.80 10.84
CA GLU A 313 -21.96 6.95 9.96
C GLU A 313 -21.49 8.21 10.69
N ALA A 314 -20.70 9.03 10.02
CA ALA A 314 -20.32 10.35 10.50
C ALA A 314 -21.56 11.27 10.54
N PRO A 315 -21.84 11.97 11.66
CA PRO A 315 -23.02 12.80 11.81
C PRO A 315 -22.99 14.02 10.86
N SER A 316 -24.18 14.53 10.53
CA SER A 316 -24.31 15.82 9.86
C SER A 316 -23.68 16.93 10.70
N GLY A 317 -23.03 17.89 10.05
CA GLY A 317 -22.37 19.01 10.73
C GLY A 317 -21.04 18.67 11.40
N ILE A 318 -20.48 17.48 11.17
CA ILE A 318 -19.13 17.14 11.61
C ILE A 318 -18.11 18.12 11.00
N SER A 319 -17.13 18.55 11.79
CA SER A 319 -16.07 19.39 11.23
C SER A 319 -15.17 18.62 10.25
N ASN A 320 -14.62 19.32 9.26
CA ASN A 320 -13.74 18.69 8.25
C ASN A 320 -12.56 17.95 8.88
N LYS A 321 -11.95 18.54 9.90
CA LYS A 321 -10.84 17.90 10.61
C LYS A 321 -11.30 16.61 11.31
N ALA A 322 -12.41 16.64 12.04
CA ALA A 322 -12.91 15.45 12.74
C ALA A 322 -13.30 14.33 11.76
N LEU A 323 -13.89 14.68 10.62
CA LEU A 323 -14.21 13.71 9.58
C LEU A 323 -12.94 13.09 8.98
N LEU A 324 -11.94 13.91 8.67
CA LEU A 324 -10.66 13.40 8.15
C LEU A 324 -10.00 12.47 9.17
N ASP A 325 -9.97 12.83 10.45
CA ASP A 325 -9.40 12.00 11.51
C ASP A 325 -10.13 10.62 11.59
N LEU A 326 -11.47 10.60 11.50
CA LEU A 326 -12.25 9.35 11.45
C LEU A 326 -11.91 8.51 10.21
N ILE A 327 -11.85 9.14 9.03
CA ILE A 327 -11.49 8.48 7.76
C ILE A 327 -10.12 7.83 7.87
N MET A 328 -9.13 8.53 8.39
CA MET A 328 -7.76 8.02 8.51
C MET A 328 -7.66 6.84 9.49
N VAL A 329 -8.36 6.90 10.62
CA VAL A 329 -8.40 5.79 11.58
C VAL A 329 -9.10 4.58 10.99
N ASP A 330 -10.21 4.77 10.26
CA ASP A 330 -10.91 3.65 9.65
C ASP A 330 -10.17 3.08 8.44
N LYS A 331 -9.48 3.93 7.66
CA LYS A 331 -8.54 3.49 6.62
C LYS A 331 -7.44 2.60 7.18
N GLN A 332 -6.90 2.93 8.36
CA GLN A 332 -5.92 2.09 9.04
C GLN A 332 -6.50 0.73 9.42
N ARG A 333 -7.76 0.66 9.91
CA ARG A 333 -8.45 -0.62 10.14
C ARG A 333 -8.63 -1.41 8.85
N GLU A 334 -9.09 -0.74 7.79
CA GLU A 334 -9.33 -1.35 6.48
C GLU A 334 -8.07 -2.00 5.91
N PHE A 335 -6.93 -1.33 6.00
CA PHE A 335 -5.67 -1.76 5.39
C PHE A 335 -4.67 -2.32 6.41
N ILE A 336 -5.14 -2.72 7.60
CA ILE A 336 -4.27 -3.35 8.60
C ILE A 336 -3.54 -4.55 8.02
N GLY A 337 -2.22 -4.57 8.14
CA GLY A 337 -1.36 -5.63 7.61
C GLY A 337 -1.10 -5.60 6.10
N GLU A 338 -1.63 -4.60 5.36
CA GLU A 338 -1.42 -4.43 3.92
C GLU A 338 -0.35 -3.38 3.58
N GLY A 339 0.32 -2.81 4.58
CA GLY A 339 1.44 -1.88 4.39
C GLY A 339 1.06 -0.43 4.05
N VAL A 340 -0.22 -0.08 4.03
CA VAL A 340 -0.71 1.25 3.63
C VAL A 340 -0.42 2.30 4.70
N ASN A 341 -0.66 1.98 5.97
CA ASN A 341 -0.60 2.92 7.07
C ASN A 341 0.77 3.58 7.27
N PHE A 342 1.87 2.84 7.07
CA PHE A 342 3.22 3.42 7.15
C PHE A 342 3.40 4.62 6.20
N PHE A 343 2.92 4.49 4.97
CA PHE A 343 3.01 5.56 3.98
C PHE A 343 2.04 6.72 4.27
N ASP A 344 0.87 6.42 4.82
CA ASP A 344 -0.08 7.45 5.25
C ASP A 344 0.51 8.28 6.41
N LEU A 345 1.09 7.64 7.41
CA LEU A 345 1.75 8.32 8.53
C LEU A 345 2.92 9.19 8.05
N LYS A 346 3.76 8.65 7.14
CA LYS A 346 4.89 9.38 6.56
C LYS A 346 4.46 10.64 5.82
N ARG A 347 3.44 10.55 4.94
CA ARG A 347 3.01 11.69 4.11
C ARG A 347 2.12 12.70 4.84
N THR A 348 1.54 12.33 5.98
CA THR A 348 0.65 13.22 6.74
C THR A 348 1.30 13.84 7.96
N HIS A 349 2.47 13.36 8.34
CA HIS A 349 3.20 13.80 9.55
C HIS A 349 2.30 13.85 10.80
N SER A 350 1.32 12.91 10.87
CA SER A 350 0.16 13.06 11.74
C SER A 350 0.42 12.69 13.18
N VAL A 351 1.43 11.85 13.46
CA VAL A 351 1.68 11.32 14.81
C VAL A 351 3.14 11.04 15.05
N ASP A 352 3.55 11.25 16.31
CA ASP A 352 4.76 10.66 16.85
C ASP A 352 4.47 9.23 17.32
N LEU A 353 5.23 8.27 16.84
CA LEU A 353 5.02 6.89 17.21
C LEU A 353 5.62 6.57 18.56
N LYS A 354 4.84 5.99 19.45
CA LYS A 354 5.28 5.48 20.75
C LYS A 354 5.33 3.97 20.73
N ARG A 355 6.54 3.40 20.78
CA ARG A 355 6.75 1.97 20.75
C ARG A 355 6.61 1.35 22.13
N GLN A 356 5.66 0.45 22.29
CA GLN A 356 5.42 -0.24 23.55
C GLN A 356 6.43 -1.36 23.76
N SER A 357 6.78 -1.58 25.03
CA SER A 357 7.53 -2.76 25.45
C SER A 357 6.73 -4.03 25.21
N GLN A 358 7.40 -5.11 24.81
CA GLN A 358 6.79 -6.46 24.71
C GLN A 358 6.20 -6.97 26.05
N TRP A 359 6.59 -6.34 27.16
CA TRP A 359 6.07 -6.67 28.49
C TRP A 359 4.85 -5.81 28.90
N GLY A 360 4.44 -4.85 28.06
CA GLY A 360 3.33 -3.93 28.34
C GLY A 360 3.63 -2.92 29.47
N ASN A 361 4.89 -2.75 29.85
CA ASN A 361 5.29 -1.95 31.02
C ASN A 361 5.90 -0.58 30.66
N GLY A 362 5.59 -0.03 29.51
CA GLY A 362 6.02 1.31 29.14
C GLY A 362 6.46 1.48 27.68
N ILE A 363 6.94 2.68 27.37
CA ILE A 363 7.43 3.06 26.05
C ILE A 363 8.94 2.84 25.99
N VAL A 364 9.40 2.07 25.02
CA VAL A 364 10.82 1.75 24.81
C VAL A 364 11.48 2.64 23.76
N CYS A 365 10.70 3.21 22.86
CA CYS A 365 11.19 4.09 21.79
C CYS A 365 10.08 5.06 21.38
N SER A 366 10.46 6.30 21.06
CA SER A 366 9.59 7.28 20.42
C SER A 366 10.23 7.69 19.09
N VAL A 367 9.40 7.77 18.05
CA VAL A 367 9.82 8.16 16.70
C VAL A 367 8.99 9.37 16.33
N SER A 368 9.62 10.52 16.19
CA SER A 368 8.91 11.74 15.81
C SER A 368 8.42 11.68 14.35
N SER A 369 7.44 12.49 14.03
CA SER A 369 6.87 12.56 12.67
C SER A 369 7.87 13.08 11.62
N ASP A 370 8.95 13.73 12.05
CA ASP A 370 10.05 14.26 11.23
C ASP A 370 11.33 13.40 11.32
N ASP A 371 11.29 12.22 11.95
CA ASP A 371 12.45 11.33 12.07
C ASP A 371 12.96 10.92 10.68
N TYR A 372 14.29 11.02 10.46
CA TYR A 372 14.89 10.69 9.17
C TYR A 372 14.62 9.25 8.70
N ARG A 373 14.39 8.31 9.62
CA ARG A 373 14.15 6.88 9.33
C ARG A 373 12.81 6.60 8.62
N TRP A 374 11.92 7.58 8.55
CA TRP A 374 10.75 7.48 7.66
C TRP A 374 11.15 7.33 6.19
N THR A 375 12.35 7.78 5.84
CA THR A 375 12.92 7.65 4.49
C THR A 375 14.07 6.64 4.55
N PHE A 376 13.96 5.53 3.83
CA PHE A 376 14.96 4.46 3.88
C PHE A 376 16.28 4.89 3.23
N PRO A 377 17.43 4.32 3.68
CA PRO A 377 18.72 4.62 3.07
C PRO A 377 18.80 4.11 1.64
N ILE A 378 19.49 4.83 0.78
CA ILE A 378 19.90 4.30 -0.52
C ILE A 378 20.91 3.18 -0.27
N PRO A 379 20.76 1.99 -0.91
CA PRO A 379 21.65 0.85 -0.65
C PRO A 379 23.11 1.14 -0.98
N VAL A 380 24.01 0.63 -0.15
CA VAL A 380 25.48 0.78 -0.35
C VAL A 380 25.93 0.22 -1.70
N SER A 381 25.26 -0.82 -2.23
CA SER A 381 25.54 -1.37 -3.55
C SER A 381 25.42 -0.33 -4.67
N GLU A 382 24.53 0.65 -4.53
CA GLU A 382 24.33 1.70 -5.52
C GLU A 382 25.54 2.64 -5.61
N TYR A 383 26.19 2.94 -4.50
CA TYR A 383 27.37 3.82 -4.46
C TYR A 383 28.59 3.24 -5.16
N ARG A 384 28.68 1.92 -5.32
CA ARG A 384 29.79 1.26 -6.00
C ARG A 384 29.79 1.55 -7.50
N PHE A 385 28.62 1.76 -8.07
CA PHE A 385 28.44 1.87 -9.51
C PHE A 385 27.90 3.24 -9.93
N ASN A 386 27.33 3.99 -8.96
CA ASN A 386 26.65 5.23 -9.23
C ASN A 386 26.94 6.25 -8.10
N LYS A 387 27.32 7.45 -8.44
CA LYS A 387 27.55 8.51 -7.45
C LYS A 387 26.23 9.17 -7.10
N VAL A 388 25.45 8.53 -6.25
CA VAL A 388 24.16 9.05 -5.78
C VAL A 388 24.26 9.64 -4.39
N GLU A 389 23.45 10.64 -4.11
CA GLU A 389 23.33 11.24 -2.80
C GLU A 389 22.55 10.34 -1.84
N GLN A 390 23.06 10.15 -0.61
CA GLN A 390 22.37 9.44 0.46
C GLN A 390 21.25 10.31 1.05
N ASN A 391 20.21 9.66 1.55
CA ASN A 391 19.19 10.34 2.31
C ASN A 391 19.76 10.91 3.62
N PRO A 392 19.33 12.12 4.04
CA PRO A 392 19.79 12.75 5.28
C PRO A 392 19.63 11.83 6.50
N GLY A 393 20.57 11.89 7.42
CA GLY A 393 20.59 11.07 8.64
C GLY A 393 21.18 9.68 8.47
N TRP A 394 21.32 9.16 7.25
CA TRP A 394 21.96 7.88 6.98
C TRP A 394 23.42 8.04 6.56
N SER A 395 24.28 7.12 7.03
CA SER A 395 25.67 7.09 6.60
C SER A 395 25.82 6.54 5.18
N SER A 396 26.81 7.04 4.46
CA SER A 396 27.19 6.54 3.12
C SER A 396 28.19 5.38 3.18
N ASN A 397 28.54 4.91 4.37
CA ASN A 397 29.53 3.87 4.64
C ASN A 397 28.91 2.51 4.93
#